data_2549337723b2b1d1090c33763a428b56
#
_entry.id   2549337723b2b1d1090c33763a428b56
#
_cell.length_a   1.000
_cell.length_b   1.000
_cell.length_c   1.000
_cell.angle_alpha   90.00
_cell.angle_beta   90.00
_cell.angle_gamma   90.00
#
_symmetry.space_group_name_H-M   'P 1'
#
loop_
_entity.id
_entity.type
_entity.pdbx_description
1 polymer ?
#
loop_
_entity_poly.entity_id
_entity_poly.type
_entity_poly.pdbx_seq_one_letter_code
_entity_poly.pdbx_strand_id
1 'polypeptide(L)'
;MGGPIFGVSTGLNLAYLDALNAMALISPDRETESMYLSQATSLRETIFRVLWNGERGTVRPALSLESDGVFQDVNGYAATLGVSLHDSRTAEAIFPSDESLPSAFRGVDQWNKFGLASPYASGFALEALFAKQEGERAKGLLFKVWGAMANQDNPNYSGAHWEAIKTDGTPFNHDVSLAHGWSTWPVFLLPRYLAGVYPLEAGWKKIGVAPILAGLDMVEYSLETPQGYVRVCLYIDKLKKTGVIKVLIPEGTTAVVKAPNGWTLATEGSIQGDGTEVSVEIWG
;
A
#
# COMPACT_ATOMS: atom_id res chain seq x y z
N MET A 1 -2.85 15.05 -14.58
CA MET A 1 -3.50 15.81 -13.50
C MET A 1 -4.97 15.92 -13.82
N GLY A 2 -5.83 15.50 -12.89
CA GLY A 2 -7.27 15.54 -13.09
C GLY A 2 -7.75 16.97 -13.38
N GLY A 3 -8.80 17.09 -14.21
CA GLY A 3 -9.47 18.37 -14.40
C GLY A 3 -9.99 18.92 -13.07
N PRO A 4 -10.42 20.16 -13.02
CA PRO A 4 -10.86 20.79 -11.77
C PRO A 4 -12.05 20.01 -11.18
N ILE A 5 -11.84 19.46 -9.98
CA ILE A 5 -12.90 18.85 -9.18
C ILE A 5 -13.50 19.96 -8.32
N PHE A 6 -14.73 20.35 -8.64
CA PHE A 6 -15.45 21.36 -7.90
C PHE A 6 -16.34 20.75 -6.81
N GLY A 7 -16.58 21.50 -5.74
CA GLY A 7 -17.47 21.10 -4.66
C GLY A 7 -16.77 20.24 -3.58
N VAL A 8 -17.52 19.33 -2.96
CA VAL A 8 -17.01 18.46 -1.89
C VAL A 8 -16.13 17.37 -2.48
N SER A 9 -14.82 17.52 -2.35
CA SER A 9 -13.81 16.59 -2.86
C SER A 9 -13.61 15.41 -1.89
N THR A 10 -13.69 14.19 -2.39
CA THR A 10 -13.41 12.99 -1.60
C THR A 10 -11.94 12.93 -1.20
N GLY A 11 -11.01 13.21 -2.11
CA GLY A 11 -9.58 13.21 -1.82
C GLY A 11 -9.18 14.15 -0.68
N LEU A 12 -9.73 15.37 -0.64
CA LEU A 12 -9.47 16.32 0.45
C LEU A 12 -10.06 15.84 1.79
N ASN A 13 -11.25 15.24 1.78
CA ASN A 13 -11.83 14.67 3.00
C ASN A 13 -11.08 13.44 3.49
N LEU A 14 -10.54 12.63 2.60
CA LEU A 14 -9.67 11.50 2.97
C LEU A 14 -8.34 12.00 3.57
N ALA A 15 -7.73 13.02 2.99
CA ALA A 15 -6.53 13.63 3.55
C ALA A 15 -6.79 14.25 4.94
N TYR A 16 -7.97 14.83 5.15
CA TYR A 16 -8.37 15.34 6.47
C TYR A 16 -8.61 14.19 7.47
N LEU A 17 -9.24 13.09 7.03
CA LEU A 17 -9.40 11.89 7.85
C LEU A 17 -8.05 11.30 8.28
N ASP A 18 -7.09 11.24 7.36
CA ASP A 18 -5.74 10.76 7.64
C ASP A 18 -5.01 11.67 8.62
N ALA A 19 -5.13 12.99 8.44
CA ALA A 19 -4.59 13.97 9.38
C ALA A 19 -5.18 13.83 10.80
N LEU A 20 -6.49 13.59 10.93
CA LEU A 20 -7.13 13.33 12.22
C LEU A 20 -6.58 12.06 12.89
N ASN A 21 -6.39 10.98 12.14
CA ASN A 21 -5.77 9.75 12.64
C ASN A 21 -4.33 10.00 13.09
N ALA A 22 -3.54 10.74 12.31
CA ALA A 22 -2.17 11.11 12.67
C ALA A 22 -2.11 11.98 13.92
N MET A 23 -3.02 12.96 14.05
CA MET A 23 -3.11 13.80 15.24
C MET A 23 -3.46 13.00 16.50
N ALA A 24 -4.31 11.99 16.38
CA ALA A 24 -4.60 11.09 17.50
C ALA A 24 -3.34 10.36 17.97
N LEU A 25 -2.51 9.86 17.04
CA LEU A 25 -1.27 9.13 17.37
C LEU A 25 -0.23 9.98 18.11
N ILE A 26 -0.18 11.29 17.85
CA ILE A 26 0.80 12.21 18.46
C ILE A 26 0.20 13.06 19.59
N SER A 27 -1.04 12.76 20.00
CA SER A 27 -1.71 13.52 21.05
C SER A 27 -0.99 13.38 22.40
N PRO A 28 -0.88 14.47 23.17
CA PRO A 28 -0.14 14.46 24.42
C PRO A 28 -0.90 13.74 25.57
N ASP A 29 -2.21 13.58 25.44
CA ASP A 29 -3.10 13.01 26.44
C ASP A 29 -4.26 12.26 25.81
N ARG A 30 -4.94 11.42 26.61
CA ARG A 30 -6.05 10.57 26.19
C ARG A 30 -7.32 11.34 25.80
N GLU A 31 -7.55 12.50 26.36
CA GLU A 31 -8.73 13.32 26.04
C GLU A 31 -8.59 13.88 24.62
N THR A 32 -7.43 14.46 24.29
CA THR A 32 -7.10 14.95 22.97
C THR A 32 -7.08 13.82 21.93
N GLU A 33 -6.47 12.67 22.24
CA GLU A 33 -6.52 11.46 21.41
C GLU A 33 -7.96 11.05 21.10
N SER A 34 -8.80 10.93 22.12
CA SER A 34 -10.20 10.51 21.99
C SER A 34 -11.02 11.50 21.16
N MET A 35 -10.77 12.80 21.29
CA MET A 35 -11.40 13.84 20.48
C MET A 35 -11.09 13.65 19.00
N TYR A 36 -9.80 13.48 18.61
CA TYR A 36 -9.42 13.28 17.21
C TYR A 36 -9.96 11.97 16.64
N LEU A 37 -9.94 10.87 17.42
CA LEU A 37 -10.50 9.58 16.98
C LEU A 37 -12.02 9.67 16.78
N SER A 38 -12.74 10.40 17.63
CA SER A 38 -14.18 10.64 17.45
C SER A 38 -14.49 11.42 16.18
N GLN A 39 -13.73 12.49 15.90
CA GLN A 39 -13.85 13.27 14.67
C GLN A 39 -13.52 12.42 13.42
N ALA A 40 -12.45 11.64 13.47
CA ALA A 40 -12.05 10.73 12.40
C ALA A 40 -13.14 9.69 12.10
N THR A 41 -13.74 9.10 13.14
CA THR A 41 -14.83 8.13 13.00
C THR A 41 -16.05 8.76 12.35
N SER A 42 -16.50 9.93 12.84
CA SER A 42 -17.65 10.67 12.29
C SER A 42 -17.42 11.07 10.82
N LEU A 43 -16.19 11.53 10.49
CA LEU A 43 -15.85 11.89 9.12
C LEU A 43 -15.84 10.65 8.21
N ARG A 44 -15.25 9.54 8.62
CA ARG A 44 -15.24 8.27 7.86
C ARG A 44 -16.65 7.79 7.54
N GLU A 45 -17.53 7.76 8.54
CA GLU A 45 -18.92 7.38 8.36
C GLU A 45 -19.66 8.33 7.40
N THR A 46 -19.36 9.63 7.48
CA THR A 46 -19.97 10.63 6.59
C THR A 46 -19.48 10.46 5.16
N ILE A 47 -18.17 10.24 4.93
CA ILE A 47 -17.61 9.94 3.60
C ILE A 47 -18.30 8.70 3.03
N PHE A 48 -18.40 7.62 3.81
CA PHE A 48 -19.08 6.40 3.36
C PHE A 48 -20.56 6.67 3.01
N ARG A 49 -21.30 7.31 3.88
CA ARG A 49 -22.73 7.58 3.69
C ARG A 49 -23.02 8.44 2.46
N VAL A 50 -22.16 9.45 2.19
CA VAL A 50 -22.43 10.50 1.19
C VAL A 50 -21.80 10.21 -0.16
N LEU A 51 -20.60 9.61 -0.17
CA LEU A 51 -19.77 9.46 -1.35
C LEU A 51 -19.65 8.01 -1.84
N TRP A 52 -20.13 7.03 -1.06
CA TRP A 52 -20.08 5.63 -1.44
C TRP A 52 -21.06 5.28 -2.56
N ASN A 53 -20.58 4.56 -3.55
CA ASN A 53 -21.41 3.93 -4.59
C ASN A 53 -21.46 2.41 -4.30
N GLY A 54 -22.57 1.98 -3.69
CA GLY A 54 -22.78 0.59 -3.29
C GLY A 54 -22.93 -0.40 -4.45
N GLU A 55 -23.31 0.06 -5.65
CA GLU A 55 -23.43 -0.80 -6.82
C GLU A 55 -22.05 -1.19 -7.37
N ARG A 56 -21.09 -0.27 -7.29
CA ARG A 56 -19.74 -0.44 -7.84
C ARG A 56 -18.69 -0.85 -6.80
N GLY A 57 -18.96 -0.68 -5.52
CA GLY A 57 -17.98 -0.91 -4.47
C GLY A 57 -16.87 0.16 -4.45
N THR A 58 -17.18 1.41 -4.81
CA THR A 58 -16.24 2.53 -4.96
C THR A 58 -16.75 3.80 -4.30
N VAL A 59 -15.87 4.76 -4.04
CA VAL A 59 -16.24 6.12 -3.68
C VAL A 59 -16.23 7.03 -4.90
N ARG A 60 -17.15 7.99 -4.94
CA ARG A 60 -17.16 9.05 -5.97
C ARG A 60 -16.00 10.02 -5.70
N PRO A 61 -15.37 10.58 -6.73
CA PRO A 61 -14.25 11.52 -6.55
C PRO A 61 -14.69 12.87 -5.94
N ALA A 62 -15.93 13.27 -6.16
CA ALA A 62 -16.57 14.44 -5.56
C ALA A 62 -18.09 14.29 -5.55
N LEU A 63 -18.75 15.03 -4.65
CA LEU A 63 -20.22 15.00 -4.56
C LEU A 63 -20.90 15.54 -5.83
N SER A 64 -20.30 16.56 -6.44
CA SER A 64 -20.84 17.24 -7.64
C SER A 64 -20.45 16.55 -8.96
N LEU A 65 -19.59 15.53 -8.93
CA LEU A 65 -19.18 14.83 -10.13
C LEU A 65 -20.00 13.56 -10.30
N GLU A 66 -21.00 13.62 -11.15
CA GLU A 66 -21.72 12.44 -11.63
C GLU A 66 -20.83 11.72 -12.65
N SER A 67 -20.00 10.82 -12.18
CA SER A 67 -19.16 9.97 -13.02
C SER A 67 -19.27 8.53 -12.57
N ASP A 68 -19.48 7.67 -13.53
CA ASP A 68 -19.44 6.23 -13.34
C ASP A 68 -18.00 5.67 -13.33
N GLY A 69 -17.02 6.53 -13.55
CA GLY A 69 -15.62 6.14 -13.59
C GLY A 69 -15.01 5.87 -12.23
N VAL A 70 -13.94 5.09 -12.24
CA VAL A 70 -13.13 4.78 -11.07
C VAL A 70 -11.88 5.67 -11.07
N PHE A 71 -11.73 6.46 -10.03
CA PHE A 71 -10.52 7.21 -9.74
C PHE A 71 -9.66 6.36 -8.82
N GLN A 72 -8.55 5.89 -9.35
CA GLN A 72 -7.70 4.89 -8.69
C GLN A 72 -7.12 5.39 -7.36
N ASP A 73 -6.62 6.62 -7.33
CA ASP A 73 -6.06 7.27 -6.14
C ASP A 73 -7.08 7.40 -5.01
N VAL A 74 -8.24 7.99 -5.31
CA VAL A 74 -9.31 8.24 -4.32
C VAL A 74 -9.83 6.92 -3.74
N ASN A 75 -10.03 5.91 -4.58
CA ASN A 75 -10.54 4.61 -4.13
C ASN A 75 -9.49 3.78 -3.39
N GLY A 76 -8.22 3.85 -3.80
CA GLY A 76 -7.12 3.27 -3.07
C GLY A 76 -6.97 3.89 -1.68
N TYR A 77 -6.95 5.22 -1.61
CA TYR A 77 -6.84 5.94 -0.34
C TYR A 77 -8.02 5.69 0.60
N ALA A 78 -9.25 5.69 0.06
CA ALA A 78 -10.44 5.34 0.84
C ALA A 78 -10.37 3.93 1.44
N ALA A 79 -9.86 2.96 0.67
CA ALA A 79 -9.67 1.59 1.15
C ALA A 79 -8.62 1.52 2.27
N THR A 80 -7.48 2.19 2.12
CA THR A 80 -6.41 2.23 3.13
C THR A 80 -6.89 2.86 4.43
N LEU A 81 -7.73 3.90 4.36
CA LEU A 81 -8.31 4.57 5.54
C LEU A 81 -9.55 3.88 6.11
N GLY A 82 -9.90 2.69 5.62
CA GLY A 82 -11.00 1.88 6.14
C GLY A 82 -12.40 2.33 5.74
N VAL A 83 -12.54 3.23 4.75
CA VAL A 83 -13.85 3.64 4.22
C VAL A 83 -14.49 2.49 3.44
N SER A 84 -13.72 1.74 2.66
CA SER A 84 -14.21 0.63 1.81
C SER A 84 -13.42 -0.68 2.02
N LEU A 85 -12.71 -0.80 3.15
CA LEU A 85 -11.77 -1.91 3.39
C LEU A 85 -12.43 -3.30 3.29
N HIS A 86 -13.68 -3.41 3.73
CA HIS A 86 -14.39 -4.69 3.80
C HIS A 86 -15.16 -5.04 2.52
N ASP A 87 -15.25 -4.15 1.54
CA ASP A 87 -15.90 -4.47 0.27
C ASP A 87 -14.91 -5.16 -0.68
N SER A 88 -15.17 -6.42 -1.01
CA SER A 88 -14.32 -7.21 -1.91
C SER A 88 -14.24 -6.65 -3.33
N ARG A 89 -15.27 -5.92 -3.77
CA ARG A 89 -15.31 -5.31 -5.11
C ARG A 89 -14.33 -4.15 -5.27
N THR A 90 -13.92 -3.51 -4.17
CA THR A 90 -12.97 -2.38 -4.23
C THR A 90 -11.64 -2.81 -4.84
N ALA A 91 -11.10 -3.98 -4.49
CA ALA A 91 -9.85 -4.48 -5.05
C ALA A 91 -9.95 -4.64 -6.58
N GLU A 92 -11.05 -5.22 -7.06
CA GLU A 92 -11.33 -5.35 -8.50
C GLU A 92 -11.55 -3.99 -9.17
N ALA A 93 -12.21 -3.06 -8.48
CA ALA A 93 -12.47 -1.72 -9.01
C ALA A 93 -11.19 -0.89 -9.19
N ILE A 94 -10.25 -0.94 -8.26
CA ILE A 94 -9.00 -0.17 -8.33
C ILE A 94 -7.94 -0.79 -9.24
N PHE A 95 -7.94 -2.11 -9.38
CA PHE A 95 -7.06 -2.85 -10.29
C PHE A 95 -7.74 -4.14 -10.75
N PRO A 96 -8.46 -4.12 -11.89
CA PRO A 96 -9.05 -5.31 -12.48
C PRO A 96 -8.01 -6.36 -12.84
N SER A 97 -8.39 -7.62 -12.66
CA SER A 97 -7.51 -8.75 -12.93
C SER A 97 -7.16 -8.94 -14.41
N ASP A 98 -8.02 -8.45 -15.32
CA ASP A 98 -7.89 -8.55 -16.77
C ASP A 98 -7.19 -7.35 -17.44
N GLU A 99 -6.95 -6.25 -16.70
CA GLU A 99 -6.27 -5.08 -17.25
C GLU A 99 -4.76 -5.28 -17.44
N SER A 100 -4.24 -4.84 -18.58
CA SER A 100 -2.80 -4.87 -18.87
C SER A 100 -2.02 -3.84 -18.06
N LEU A 101 -2.48 -2.58 -18.03
CA LEU A 101 -1.96 -1.50 -17.20
C LEU A 101 -3.13 -0.58 -16.84
N PRO A 102 -3.38 -0.30 -15.54
CA PRO A 102 -4.55 0.43 -15.12
C PRO A 102 -4.46 1.91 -15.51
N SER A 103 -5.54 2.44 -16.10
CA SER A 103 -5.71 3.88 -16.23
C SER A 103 -6.06 4.48 -14.86
N ALA A 104 -5.44 5.63 -14.54
CA ALA A 104 -5.72 6.37 -13.31
C ALA A 104 -7.19 6.83 -13.21
N PHE A 105 -7.90 6.94 -14.34
CA PHE A 105 -9.26 7.48 -14.46
C PHE A 105 -10.15 6.58 -15.30
N ARG A 106 -10.19 5.30 -14.98
CA ARG A 106 -10.92 4.30 -15.77
C ARG A 106 -12.41 4.63 -15.86
N GLY A 107 -12.97 4.55 -17.07
CA GLY A 107 -14.38 4.82 -17.34
C GLY A 107 -14.75 6.30 -17.28
N VAL A 108 -13.79 7.23 -17.26
CA VAL A 108 -14.01 8.66 -17.37
C VAL A 108 -13.52 9.12 -18.74
N ASP A 109 -14.39 9.07 -19.75
CA ASP A 109 -14.05 9.23 -21.16
C ASP A 109 -13.21 10.48 -21.46
N GLN A 110 -13.53 11.61 -20.84
CA GLN A 110 -12.81 12.87 -21.05
C GLN A 110 -11.35 12.81 -20.58
N TRP A 111 -11.00 11.90 -19.66
CA TRP A 111 -9.65 11.76 -19.10
C TRP A 111 -8.97 10.44 -19.51
N ASN A 112 -9.75 9.40 -19.68
CA ASN A 112 -9.24 8.07 -20.07
C ASN A 112 -8.63 8.06 -21.49
N LYS A 113 -9.11 8.93 -22.38
CA LYS A 113 -8.58 9.06 -23.76
C LYS A 113 -7.09 9.35 -23.84
N PHE A 114 -6.48 9.83 -22.79
CA PHE A 114 -5.03 10.11 -22.76
C PHE A 114 -4.18 8.86 -22.46
N GLY A 115 -4.79 7.73 -22.11
CA GLY A 115 -4.08 6.50 -21.77
C GLY A 115 -3.07 6.68 -20.63
N LEU A 116 -3.40 7.56 -19.66
CA LEU A 116 -2.54 7.87 -18.53
C LEU A 116 -2.63 6.78 -17.47
N ALA A 117 -1.52 6.10 -17.20
CA ALA A 117 -1.32 5.36 -15.97
C ALA A 117 -0.40 6.19 -15.06
N SER A 118 -0.87 6.47 -13.86
CA SER A 118 -0.17 7.35 -12.92
C SER A 118 0.49 6.54 -11.82
N PRO A 119 1.81 6.54 -11.70
CA PRO A 119 2.49 5.90 -10.56
C PRO A 119 2.04 6.51 -9.21
N TYR A 120 1.72 7.82 -9.19
CA TYR A 120 1.15 8.48 -8.01
C TYR A 120 -0.19 7.84 -7.59
N ALA A 121 -1.15 7.75 -8.50
CA ALA A 121 -2.45 7.14 -8.23
C ALA A 121 -2.34 5.63 -7.94
N SER A 122 -1.48 4.94 -8.68
CA SER A 122 -1.22 3.51 -8.50
C SER A 122 -0.58 3.19 -7.14
N GLY A 123 0.11 4.15 -6.52
CA GLY A 123 0.67 3.98 -5.17
C GLY A 123 -0.42 3.78 -4.11
N PHE A 124 -1.48 4.58 -4.13
CA PHE A 124 -2.63 4.39 -3.25
C PHE A 124 -3.35 3.05 -3.50
N ALA A 125 -3.48 2.66 -4.77
CA ALA A 125 -4.05 1.37 -5.13
C ALA A 125 -3.17 0.21 -4.64
N LEU A 126 -1.85 0.32 -4.81
CA LEU A 126 -0.89 -0.69 -4.35
C LEU A 126 -0.95 -0.87 -2.83
N GLU A 127 -0.98 0.22 -2.08
CA GLU A 127 -1.13 0.18 -0.63
C GLU A 127 -2.45 -0.47 -0.20
N ALA A 128 -3.57 -0.11 -0.84
CA ALA A 128 -4.87 -0.69 -0.57
C ALA A 128 -4.91 -2.20 -0.84
N LEU A 129 -4.30 -2.67 -1.94
CA LEU A 129 -4.21 -4.09 -2.25
C LEU A 129 -3.40 -4.86 -1.20
N PHE A 130 -2.27 -4.31 -0.76
CA PHE A 130 -1.52 -4.89 0.35
C PHE A 130 -2.32 -4.89 1.66
N ALA A 131 -2.95 -3.79 2.03
CA ALA A 131 -3.78 -3.71 3.24
C ALA A 131 -4.94 -4.72 3.23
N LYS A 132 -5.49 -5.03 2.05
CA LYS A 132 -6.51 -6.08 1.84
C LYS A 132 -5.93 -7.50 1.76
N GLN A 133 -4.64 -7.69 1.90
CA GLN A 133 -3.95 -8.98 1.73
C GLN A 133 -4.06 -9.58 0.31
N GLU A 134 -4.29 -8.74 -0.70
CA GLU A 134 -4.37 -9.09 -2.13
C GLU A 134 -2.95 -9.10 -2.76
N GLY A 135 -2.02 -9.87 -2.17
CA GLY A 135 -0.59 -9.82 -2.50
C GLY A 135 -0.27 -10.11 -3.97
N GLU A 136 -0.93 -11.10 -4.58
CA GLU A 136 -0.73 -11.43 -6.01
C GLU A 136 -1.16 -10.27 -6.92
N ARG A 137 -2.28 -9.64 -6.60
CA ARG A 137 -2.80 -8.49 -7.33
C ARG A 137 -1.89 -7.27 -7.14
N ALA A 138 -1.42 -7.03 -5.91
CA ALA A 138 -0.44 -5.99 -5.60
C ALA A 138 0.85 -6.17 -6.39
N LYS A 139 1.40 -7.40 -6.43
CA LYS A 139 2.56 -7.74 -7.26
C LYS A 139 2.29 -7.46 -8.75
N GLY A 140 1.13 -7.87 -9.27
CA GLY A 140 0.73 -7.60 -10.64
C GLY A 140 0.73 -6.12 -10.98
N LEU A 141 0.12 -5.27 -10.13
CA LEU A 141 0.14 -3.83 -10.28
C LEU A 141 1.56 -3.24 -10.22
N LEU A 142 2.37 -3.70 -9.25
CA LEU A 142 3.76 -3.27 -9.10
C LEU A 142 4.57 -3.50 -10.39
N PHE A 143 4.52 -4.71 -10.94
CA PHE A 143 5.26 -5.03 -12.17
C PHE A 143 4.75 -4.25 -13.39
N LYS A 144 3.45 -4.03 -13.50
CA LYS A 144 2.87 -3.29 -14.63
C LYS A 144 3.24 -1.81 -14.60
N VAL A 145 3.24 -1.18 -13.43
CA VAL A 145 3.52 0.27 -13.30
C VAL A 145 5.01 0.56 -13.21
N TRP A 146 5.75 -0.19 -12.38
CA TRP A 146 7.15 0.13 -12.10
C TRP A 146 8.16 -0.80 -12.80
N GLY A 147 7.70 -1.92 -13.38
CA GLY A 147 8.58 -2.89 -14.04
C GLY A 147 9.37 -2.28 -15.20
N ALA A 148 8.74 -1.42 -16.01
CA ALA A 148 9.43 -0.73 -17.10
C ALA A 148 10.52 0.23 -16.59
N MET A 149 10.30 0.88 -15.44
CA MET A 149 11.25 1.81 -14.81
C MET A 149 12.44 1.08 -14.17
N ALA A 150 12.22 -0.15 -13.69
CA ALA A 150 13.25 -0.99 -13.07
C ALA A 150 14.07 -1.79 -14.08
N ASN A 151 13.59 -1.95 -15.32
CA ASN A 151 14.27 -2.70 -16.36
C ASN A 151 15.42 -1.88 -16.98
N GLN A 152 16.66 -2.29 -16.72
CA GLN A 152 17.87 -1.63 -17.24
C GLN A 152 18.01 -1.71 -18.75
N ASP A 153 17.37 -2.68 -19.40
CA ASP A 153 17.35 -2.82 -20.86
C ASP A 153 16.29 -1.91 -21.54
N ASN A 154 15.47 -1.21 -20.76
CA ASN A 154 14.50 -0.28 -21.29
C ASN A 154 15.21 0.96 -21.85
N PRO A 155 14.96 1.37 -23.12
CA PRO A 155 15.61 2.54 -23.71
C PRO A 155 15.36 3.85 -22.97
N ASN A 156 14.31 3.92 -22.14
CA ASN A 156 13.99 5.07 -21.29
C ASN A 156 14.48 4.90 -19.84
N TYR A 157 15.26 3.86 -19.53
CA TYR A 157 15.77 3.63 -18.17
C TYR A 157 16.59 4.82 -17.69
N SER A 158 16.20 5.39 -16.57
CA SER A 158 16.84 6.58 -15.97
C SER A 158 17.51 6.29 -14.63
N GLY A 159 17.36 5.07 -14.08
CA GLY A 159 17.77 4.74 -12.74
C GLY A 159 16.84 5.31 -11.65
N ALA A 160 15.70 5.89 -12.05
CA ALA A 160 14.75 6.52 -11.15
C ALA A 160 13.29 6.20 -11.53
N HIS A 161 12.35 6.56 -10.67
CA HIS A 161 10.92 6.41 -10.94
C HIS A 161 10.41 7.57 -11.80
N TRP A 162 9.57 7.26 -12.79
CA TRP A 162 9.03 8.24 -13.73
C TRP A 162 7.77 8.90 -13.20
N GLU A 163 7.53 10.14 -13.63
CA GLU A 163 6.36 10.92 -13.22
C GLU A 163 5.03 10.31 -13.67
N ALA A 164 4.96 9.90 -14.93
CA ALA A 164 3.76 9.37 -15.57
C ALA A 164 4.12 8.44 -16.73
N ILE A 165 3.28 7.44 -16.97
CA ILE A 165 3.43 6.47 -18.05
C ILE A 165 2.12 6.35 -18.84
N LYS A 166 2.22 5.90 -20.08
CA LYS A 166 1.07 5.44 -20.86
C LYS A 166 0.67 4.03 -20.46
N THR A 167 -0.53 3.64 -20.84
CA THR A 167 -1.03 2.27 -20.63
C THR A 167 -0.24 1.21 -21.42
N ASP A 168 0.62 1.61 -22.34
CA ASP A 168 1.57 0.73 -23.04
C ASP A 168 2.93 0.56 -22.31
N GLY A 169 3.09 1.21 -21.14
CA GLY A 169 4.30 1.13 -20.31
C GLY A 169 5.43 2.07 -20.74
N THR A 170 5.21 2.95 -21.72
CA THR A 170 6.19 3.98 -22.13
C THR A 170 5.98 5.29 -21.33
N PRO A 171 6.99 6.19 -21.24
CA PRO A 171 6.80 7.52 -20.67
C PRO A 171 5.63 8.26 -21.33
N PHE A 172 4.85 8.98 -20.54
CA PHE A 172 3.60 9.59 -21.00
C PHE A 172 3.78 10.53 -22.20
N ASN A 173 4.81 11.35 -22.19
CA ASN A 173 5.24 12.19 -23.29
C ASN A 173 6.72 12.58 -23.12
N HIS A 174 7.26 13.38 -24.02
CA HIS A 174 8.67 13.82 -24.00
C HIS A 174 8.99 14.84 -22.90
N ASP A 175 7.99 15.50 -22.33
CA ASP A 175 8.16 16.51 -21.27
C ASP A 175 8.02 15.91 -19.86
N VAL A 176 7.66 14.62 -19.75
CA VAL A 176 7.49 13.97 -18.46
C VAL A 176 8.85 13.72 -17.80
N SER A 177 8.93 13.97 -16.50
CA SER A 177 10.14 13.69 -15.73
C SER A 177 10.38 12.19 -15.58
N LEU A 178 11.60 11.75 -15.88
CA LEU A 178 12.05 10.37 -15.65
C LEU A 178 12.74 10.19 -14.29
N ALA A 179 12.65 11.19 -13.39
CA ALA A 179 13.12 11.14 -11.99
C ALA A 179 12.17 11.95 -11.12
N HIS A 180 11.09 11.32 -10.62
CA HIS A 180 10.00 12.01 -9.93
C HIS A 180 9.64 11.36 -8.59
N GLY A 181 9.77 12.12 -7.51
CA GLY A 181 9.64 11.61 -6.14
C GLY A 181 8.26 11.05 -5.78
N TRP A 182 7.16 11.56 -6.37
CA TRP A 182 5.81 11.05 -6.06
C TRP A 182 5.54 9.61 -6.53
N SER A 183 6.45 9.06 -7.33
CA SER A 183 6.35 7.69 -7.85
C SER A 183 7.12 6.67 -7.00
N THR A 184 7.69 7.07 -5.86
CA THR A 184 8.57 6.23 -5.02
C THR A 184 7.82 5.31 -4.04
N TRP A 185 6.54 5.10 -4.22
CA TRP A 185 5.72 4.22 -3.37
C TRP A 185 6.32 2.84 -3.08
N PRO A 186 6.94 2.13 -4.04
CA PRO A 186 7.53 0.82 -3.77
C PRO A 186 8.62 0.86 -2.70
N VAL A 187 9.37 1.96 -2.59
CA VAL A 187 10.45 2.12 -1.59
C VAL A 187 9.91 2.02 -0.15
N PHE A 188 8.69 2.48 0.07
CA PHE A 188 8.02 2.41 1.36
C PHE A 188 7.17 1.14 1.50
N LEU A 189 6.41 0.78 0.45
CA LEU A 189 5.40 -0.29 0.55
C LEU A 189 6.01 -1.69 0.57
N LEU A 190 7.11 -1.94 -0.17
CA LEU A 190 7.73 -3.26 -0.21
C LEU A 190 8.30 -3.66 1.17
N PRO A 191 9.09 -2.83 1.86
CA PRO A 191 9.51 -3.12 3.23
C PRO A 191 8.34 -3.37 4.18
N ARG A 192 7.36 -2.46 4.14
CA ARG A 192 6.25 -2.50 5.08
C ARG A 192 5.33 -3.72 4.91
N TYR A 193 5.05 -4.13 3.68
CA TYR A 193 4.06 -5.16 3.39
C TYR A 193 4.67 -6.46 2.90
N LEU A 194 5.59 -6.40 1.92
CA LEU A 194 6.16 -7.62 1.35
C LEU A 194 7.15 -8.29 2.31
N ALA A 195 8.10 -7.51 2.85
CA ALA A 195 8.96 -7.97 3.94
C ALA A 195 8.23 -7.94 5.29
N GLY A 196 7.19 -7.10 5.41
CA GLY A 196 6.35 -6.98 6.59
C GLY A 196 7.02 -6.30 7.77
N VAL A 197 8.07 -5.49 7.56
CA VAL A 197 8.86 -4.86 8.62
C VAL A 197 8.40 -3.43 8.87
N TYR A 198 8.01 -3.14 10.11
CA TYR A 198 7.53 -1.81 10.50
C TYR A 198 7.69 -1.57 12.01
N PRO A 199 7.80 -0.30 12.46
CA PRO A 199 7.81 0.00 13.89
C PRO A 199 6.40 -0.18 14.48
N LEU A 200 6.32 -0.87 15.62
CA LEU A 200 5.12 -0.93 16.45
C LEU A 200 5.09 0.16 17.51
N GLU A 201 6.26 0.72 17.83
CA GLU A 201 6.42 1.84 18.74
C GLU A 201 7.41 2.84 18.16
N ALA A 202 7.28 4.11 18.50
CA ALA A 202 8.22 5.14 18.11
C ALA A 202 9.66 4.75 18.52
N GLY A 203 10.63 5.02 17.64
CA GLY A 203 12.04 4.72 17.87
C GLY A 203 12.44 3.26 17.65
N TRP A 204 11.57 2.40 17.09
CA TRP A 204 11.89 1.00 16.71
C TRP A 204 12.28 0.05 17.86
N LYS A 205 11.92 0.36 19.10
CA LYS A 205 12.14 -0.57 20.22
C LYS A 205 11.28 -1.83 20.12
N LYS A 206 10.12 -1.68 19.48
CA LYS A 206 9.23 -2.81 19.15
C LYS A 206 8.95 -2.83 17.67
N ILE A 207 9.20 -3.98 17.03
CA ILE A 207 9.22 -4.18 15.59
C ILE A 207 8.12 -5.17 15.20
N GLY A 208 7.30 -4.82 14.23
CA GLY A 208 6.39 -5.75 13.59
C GLY A 208 7.09 -6.50 12.45
N VAL A 209 6.86 -7.80 12.34
CA VAL A 209 7.28 -8.64 11.22
C VAL A 209 6.05 -9.44 10.76
N ALA A 210 5.41 -8.98 9.69
CA ALA A 210 4.16 -9.56 9.17
C ALA A 210 4.17 -9.58 7.63
N PRO A 211 4.94 -10.47 7.01
CA PRO A 211 5.14 -10.50 5.56
C PRO A 211 3.89 -10.94 4.80
N ILE A 212 3.72 -10.42 3.59
CA ILE A 212 2.73 -10.86 2.62
C ILE A 212 3.44 -11.62 1.51
N LEU A 213 3.03 -12.87 1.24
CA LEU A 213 3.73 -13.75 0.29
C LEU A 213 3.72 -13.24 -1.15
N ALA A 214 2.61 -12.71 -1.62
CA ALA A 214 2.42 -12.26 -3.01
C ALA A 214 2.89 -13.29 -4.06
N GLY A 215 2.78 -14.59 -3.76
CA GLY A 215 3.23 -15.69 -4.60
C GLY A 215 4.75 -15.90 -4.68
N LEU A 216 5.52 -15.17 -3.88
CA LEU A 216 6.98 -15.32 -3.81
C LEU A 216 7.35 -16.52 -2.94
N ASP A 217 8.49 -17.13 -3.26
CA ASP A 217 9.06 -18.23 -2.48
C ASP A 217 10.13 -17.73 -1.49
N MET A 218 10.63 -16.51 -1.74
CA MET A 218 11.65 -15.89 -0.90
C MET A 218 11.44 -14.37 -0.87
N VAL A 219 11.57 -13.80 0.31
CA VAL A 219 11.70 -12.36 0.54
C VAL A 219 12.85 -12.14 1.49
N GLU A 220 13.75 -11.23 1.16
CA GLU A 220 14.83 -10.81 2.04
C GLU A 220 14.87 -9.29 2.08
N TYR A 221 14.92 -8.75 3.28
CA TYR A 221 15.00 -7.31 3.50
C TYR A 221 15.84 -6.99 4.74
N SER A 222 16.61 -5.90 4.63
CA SER A 222 17.39 -5.37 5.74
C SER A 222 17.34 -3.85 5.77
N LEU A 223 17.42 -3.28 6.97
CA LEU A 223 17.44 -1.84 7.17
C LEU A 223 18.22 -1.47 8.43
N GLU A 224 18.75 -0.26 8.44
CA GLU A 224 19.27 0.38 9.64
C GLU A 224 18.15 1.13 10.34
N THR A 225 18.02 0.93 11.64
CA THR A 225 17.08 1.65 12.51
C THR A 225 17.82 2.46 13.57
N PRO A 226 17.18 3.37 14.31
CA PRO A 226 17.82 4.04 15.44
C PRO A 226 18.33 3.10 16.54
N GLN A 227 17.85 1.84 16.56
CA GLN A 227 18.31 0.82 17.51
C GLN A 227 19.43 -0.06 16.95
N GLY A 228 19.67 -0.04 15.64
CA GLY A 228 20.65 -0.85 14.93
C GLY A 228 20.05 -1.63 13.75
N TYR A 229 20.81 -2.59 13.26
CA TYR A 229 20.50 -3.36 12.04
C TYR A 229 19.39 -4.39 12.26
N VAL A 230 18.43 -4.39 11.35
CA VAL A 230 17.32 -5.35 11.27
C VAL A 230 17.39 -6.11 9.95
N ARG A 231 17.23 -7.41 9.98
CA ARG A 231 17.10 -8.26 8.78
C ARG A 231 15.95 -9.25 8.95
N VAL A 232 15.16 -9.39 7.91
CA VAL A 232 14.09 -10.38 7.82
C VAL A 232 14.25 -11.17 6.53
N CYS A 233 14.21 -12.50 6.64
CA CYS A 233 14.19 -13.41 5.49
C CYS A 233 13.01 -14.35 5.63
N LEU A 234 12.21 -14.46 4.57
CA LEU A 234 11.12 -15.43 4.46
C LEU A 234 11.48 -16.43 3.37
N TYR A 235 11.37 -17.72 3.66
CA TYR A 235 11.54 -18.82 2.72
C TYR A 235 10.32 -19.73 2.76
N ILE A 236 9.80 -20.12 1.59
CA ILE A 236 8.59 -20.93 1.43
C ILE A 236 8.90 -22.14 0.53
N ASP A 237 8.61 -23.33 1.03
CA ASP A 237 8.49 -24.55 0.22
C ASP A 237 7.01 -24.81 -0.05
N LYS A 238 6.53 -24.35 -1.22
CA LYS A 238 5.12 -24.48 -1.62
C LYS A 238 4.67 -25.93 -1.74
N LEU A 239 5.57 -26.84 -2.11
CA LEU A 239 5.24 -28.26 -2.29
C LEU A 239 5.00 -28.94 -0.95
N LYS A 240 5.83 -28.63 0.03
CA LYS A 240 5.69 -29.19 1.39
C LYS A 240 4.74 -28.40 2.27
N LYS A 241 4.30 -27.20 1.81
CA LYS A 241 3.54 -26.24 2.62
C LYS A 241 4.24 -25.91 3.94
N THR A 242 5.55 -25.73 3.88
CA THR A 242 6.38 -25.34 5.02
C THR A 242 7.19 -24.11 4.68
N GLY A 243 7.64 -23.38 5.67
CA GLY A 243 8.50 -22.23 5.48
C GLY A 243 9.19 -21.81 6.76
N VAL A 244 10.03 -20.81 6.66
CA VAL A 244 10.73 -20.21 7.79
C VAL A 244 10.80 -18.69 7.66
N ILE A 245 10.54 -17.98 8.74
CA ILE A 245 10.80 -16.57 8.90
C ILE A 245 12.04 -16.44 9.79
N LYS A 246 13.12 -15.90 9.23
CA LYS A 246 14.32 -15.58 9.98
C LYS A 246 14.32 -14.10 10.30
N VAL A 247 14.59 -13.78 11.54
CA VAL A 247 14.56 -12.41 12.06
C VAL A 247 15.82 -12.14 12.86
N LEU A 248 16.55 -11.11 12.46
CA LEU A 248 17.64 -10.54 13.22
C LEU A 248 17.26 -9.12 13.63
N ILE A 249 17.27 -8.86 14.94
CA ILE A 249 16.95 -7.55 15.53
C ILE A 249 18.01 -7.17 16.56
N PRO A 250 18.22 -5.84 16.79
CA PRO A 250 19.19 -5.36 17.74
C PRO A 250 18.91 -5.81 19.17
N GLU A 251 19.99 -5.93 19.97
CA GLU A 251 19.88 -6.14 21.41
C GLU A 251 19.01 -5.08 22.08
N GLY A 252 18.17 -5.51 23.03
CA GLY A 252 17.25 -4.63 23.76
C GLY A 252 15.99 -4.21 23.00
N THR A 253 15.76 -4.78 21.79
CA THR A 253 14.51 -4.63 21.03
C THR A 253 13.63 -5.87 21.12
N THR A 254 12.38 -5.75 20.70
CA THR A 254 11.44 -6.88 20.63
C THR A 254 10.79 -6.93 19.24
N ALA A 255 10.72 -8.10 18.62
CA ALA A 255 9.88 -8.29 17.43
C ALA A 255 8.59 -9.05 17.76
N VAL A 256 7.52 -8.67 17.07
CA VAL A 256 6.25 -9.41 17.03
C VAL A 256 6.08 -9.96 15.63
N VAL A 257 6.27 -11.27 15.49
CA VAL A 257 6.18 -11.98 14.21
C VAL A 257 4.77 -12.51 14.02
N LYS A 258 4.23 -12.32 12.82
CA LYS A 258 2.97 -12.92 12.37
C LYS A 258 3.21 -13.75 11.13
N ALA A 259 2.56 -14.90 11.04
CA ALA A 259 2.57 -15.69 9.82
C ALA A 259 1.86 -14.93 8.68
N PRO A 260 2.27 -15.14 7.42
CA PRO A 260 1.51 -14.70 6.26
C PRO A 260 0.07 -15.24 6.29
N ASN A 261 -0.84 -14.56 5.61
CA ASN A 261 -2.23 -15.01 5.54
C ASN A 261 -2.34 -16.44 4.99
N GLY A 262 -3.12 -17.27 5.67
CA GLY A 262 -3.26 -18.71 5.36
C GLY A 262 -2.13 -19.60 5.90
N TRP A 263 -1.18 -19.04 6.65
CA TRP A 263 -0.08 -19.77 7.31
C TRP A 263 -0.16 -19.64 8.84
N THR A 264 0.48 -20.57 9.54
CA THR A 264 0.51 -20.63 11.00
C THR A 264 1.96 -20.65 11.50
N LEU A 265 2.25 -19.94 12.60
CA LEU A 265 3.55 -20.02 13.28
C LEU A 265 3.66 -21.31 14.11
N ALA A 266 4.84 -21.90 14.12
CA ALA A 266 5.19 -23.05 14.97
C ALA A 266 5.19 -22.71 16.46
N THR A 267 5.54 -21.46 16.79
CA THR A 267 5.73 -20.97 18.15
C THR A 267 5.08 -19.60 18.32
N GLU A 268 5.07 -19.08 19.53
CA GLU A 268 4.68 -17.68 19.76
C GLU A 268 5.59 -16.73 19.01
N GLY A 269 4.98 -15.72 18.37
CA GLY A 269 5.66 -14.77 17.49
C GLY A 269 6.40 -13.64 18.22
N SER A 270 6.70 -13.76 19.53
CA SER A 270 7.45 -12.73 20.27
C SER A 270 8.92 -13.12 20.39
N ILE A 271 9.82 -12.27 19.87
CA ILE A 271 11.26 -12.48 19.86
C ILE A 271 11.91 -11.34 20.63
N GLN A 272 12.78 -11.68 21.59
CA GLN A 272 13.68 -10.71 22.25
C GLN A 272 14.96 -10.60 21.45
N GLY A 273 15.39 -9.38 21.15
CA GLY A 273 16.62 -9.12 20.42
C GLY A 273 17.85 -9.28 21.33
N ASP A 274 18.77 -10.09 20.87
CA ASP A 274 20.10 -10.29 21.45
C ASP A 274 21.23 -10.12 20.42
N GLY A 275 20.87 -9.60 19.22
CA GLY A 275 21.79 -9.45 18.11
C GLY A 275 22.05 -10.72 17.33
N THR A 276 21.35 -11.83 17.63
CA THR A 276 21.43 -13.09 16.86
C THR A 276 20.21 -13.33 16.00
N GLU A 277 20.35 -14.12 14.94
CA GLU A 277 19.24 -14.48 14.04
C GLU A 277 18.39 -15.59 14.66
N VAL A 278 17.09 -15.33 14.79
CA VAL A 278 16.10 -16.31 15.24
C VAL A 278 15.30 -16.83 14.06
N SER A 279 15.07 -18.14 14.00
CA SER A 279 14.24 -18.79 12.98
C SER A 279 12.90 -19.21 13.58
N VAL A 280 11.79 -18.83 12.91
CA VAL A 280 10.43 -19.21 13.25
C VAL A 280 9.86 -20.04 12.10
N GLU A 281 9.57 -21.30 12.36
CA GLU A 281 8.96 -22.18 11.36
C GLU A 281 7.48 -21.83 11.17
N ILE A 282 7.00 -21.98 9.92
CA ILE A 282 5.61 -21.77 9.53
C ILE A 282 5.13 -22.92 8.64
N TRP A 283 3.82 -23.17 8.65
CA TRP A 283 3.14 -24.12 7.78
C TRP A 283 1.82 -23.58 7.25
N GLY A 284 1.45 -23.99 6.02
CA GLY A 284 0.26 -23.57 5.31
C GLY A 284 -0.76 -24.67 5.04
#